data_4f523f4d16b6a8ae674611377ba844e9
#
_entry.id   4f523f4d16b6a8ae674611377ba844e9
#
_cell.length_a   1.000
_cell.length_b   1.000
_cell.length_c   1.000
_cell.angle_alpha   90.00
_cell.angle_beta   90.00
_cell.angle_gamma   90.00
#
_symmetry.space_group_name_H-M   'P 1'
#
loop_
_entity.id
_entity.type
_entity.pdbx_description
1 polymer ?
#
loop_
_entity_poly.entity_id
_entity_poly.type
_entity_poly.pdbx_seq_one_letter_code
_entity_poly.pdbx_strand_id
1 'polypeptide(L)'
;MERIIMHYDMDAFYASIEINRNPKLKNKPLVVGENIVTTASYEARKYGIHSAMKVSDAKLLCPKLIAIPVDKKEYIRISNEIHNLILKITNKVEFIATDEGYIDLTGIVKPENKKQFALKFKERIKELTNLTCSVGIGFNKLSAKIASDINKPFGIYIFENEKDFIEYISDKKIKIIPGVGRKFSEILKHDKIFLVKDVFKYSLDYLVKKYGKSRGENLYCSVRGINHDEVEYEREIHSIGNEETYSIPLQTTSELEREFNSLFEYTYQRLIKNNVFSQSITVKIRYTSFKTYTKSKKLKFATKDKDFLYNEMLELLNSFELEDEIRLLGIYFGDIKRSRLVQLTLNKDL
;
A
#
# COMPACT_ATOMS: atom_id res chain seq x y z
N MET A 1 -17.17 -13.43 21.93
CA MET A 1 -17.47 -13.85 20.53
C MET A 1 -16.13 -14.04 19.85
N GLU A 2 -15.93 -15.13 19.11
CA GLU A 2 -14.69 -15.40 18.38
C GLU A 2 -14.49 -14.34 17.30
N ARG A 3 -13.29 -13.73 17.26
CA ARG A 3 -12.94 -12.74 16.24
C ARG A 3 -12.63 -13.44 14.93
N ILE A 4 -13.27 -13.02 13.85
CA ILE A 4 -13.11 -13.59 12.51
C ILE A 4 -12.72 -12.48 11.54
N ILE A 5 -11.45 -12.44 11.17
CA ILE A 5 -10.92 -11.48 10.21
C ILE A 5 -10.60 -12.19 8.90
N MET A 6 -11.12 -11.68 7.82
CA MET A 6 -10.81 -12.15 6.48
C MET A 6 -9.92 -11.12 5.76
N HIS A 7 -8.87 -11.60 5.11
CA HIS A 7 -8.09 -10.84 4.15
C HIS A 7 -8.33 -11.40 2.76
N TYR A 8 -8.63 -10.53 1.79
CA TYR A 8 -8.69 -10.89 0.38
C TYR A 8 -7.58 -10.17 -0.40
N ASP A 9 -7.07 -10.82 -1.45
CA ASP A 9 -6.00 -10.30 -2.30
C ASP A 9 -6.25 -10.81 -3.73
N MET A 10 -6.38 -9.88 -4.67
CA MET A 10 -6.67 -10.24 -6.07
C MET A 10 -5.44 -10.83 -6.73
N ASP A 11 -5.60 -11.94 -7.40
CA ASP A 11 -4.50 -12.70 -8.01
C ASP A 11 -3.91 -11.95 -9.21
N ALA A 12 -2.67 -11.47 -9.07
CA ALA A 12 -1.94 -10.72 -10.11
C ALA A 12 -2.81 -9.63 -10.78
N PHE A 13 -3.47 -8.79 -9.98
CA PHE A 13 -4.61 -7.94 -10.31
C PHE A 13 -4.51 -7.26 -11.68
N TYR A 14 -3.54 -6.36 -11.88
CA TYR A 14 -3.43 -5.63 -13.15
C TYR A 14 -3.15 -6.56 -14.33
N ALA A 15 -2.27 -7.56 -14.14
CA ALA A 15 -1.97 -8.52 -15.20
C ALA A 15 -3.21 -9.36 -15.57
N SER A 16 -4.03 -9.73 -14.58
CA SER A 16 -5.27 -10.48 -14.79
C SER A 16 -6.33 -9.66 -15.53
N ILE A 17 -6.42 -8.35 -15.26
CA ILE A 17 -7.30 -7.44 -16.02
C ILE A 17 -6.86 -7.37 -17.50
N GLU A 18 -5.56 -7.23 -17.77
CA GLU A 18 -5.05 -7.17 -19.14
C GLU A 18 -5.26 -8.50 -19.89
N ILE A 19 -5.16 -9.64 -19.20
CA ILE A 19 -5.48 -10.95 -19.77
C ILE A 19 -6.97 -11.06 -20.10
N ASN A 20 -7.87 -10.53 -19.26
CA ASN A 20 -9.30 -10.50 -19.54
C ASN A 20 -9.63 -9.64 -20.77
N ARG A 21 -8.98 -8.48 -20.89
CA ARG A 21 -9.15 -7.58 -22.06
C ARG A 21 -8.59 -8.16 -23.35
N ASN A 22 -7.53 -8.94 -23.25
CA ASN A 22 -6.88 -9.59 -24.40
C ASN A 22 -6.57 -11.06 -24.09
N PRO A 23 -7.47 -12.00 -24.36
CA PRO A 23 -7.28 -13.43 -24.08
C PRO A 23 -6.04 -14.06 -24.75
N LYS A 24 -5.48 -13.42 -25.79
CA LYS A 24 -4.21 -13.85 -26.41
C LYS A 24 -3.00 -13.78 -25.47
N LEU A 25 -3.13 -13.06 -24.36
CA LEU A 25 -2.10 -12.94 -23.32
C LEU A 25 -2.14 -14.10 -22.31
N LYS A 26 -3.21 -14.88 -22.30
CA LYS A 26 -3.36 -16.01 -21.36
C LYS A 26 -2.18 -16.97 -21.48
N ASN A 27 -1.69 -17.44 -20.33
CA ASN A 27 -0.56 -18.38 -20.20
C ASN A 27 0.78 -17.84 -20.76
N LYS A 28 0.90 -16.52 -20.97
CA LYS A 28 2.15 -15.89 -21.39
C LYS A 28 2.80 -15.15 -20.21
N PRO A 29 4.15 -15.11 -20.15
CA PRO A 29 4.82 -14.26 -19.17
C PRO A 29 4.55 -12.78 -19.49
N LEU A 30 3.82 -12.12 -18.62
CA LEU A 30 3.32 -10.76 -18.76
C LEU A 30 3.68 -9.94 -17.53
N VAL A 31 4.07 -8.70 -17.75
CA VAL A 31 4.14 -7.67 -16.71
C VAL A 31 3.36 -6.44 -17.14
N VAL A 32 2.79 -5.75 -16.14
CA VAL A 32 2.24 -4.42 -16.30
C VAL A 32 3.23 -3.42 -15.75
N GLY A 33 3.58 -2.42 -16.54
CA GLY A 33 4.58 -1.39 -16.24
C GLY A 33 5.54 -1.19 -17.40
N GLU A 34 5.98 0.05 -17.61
CA GLU A 34 6.90 0.41 -18.70
C GLU A 34 8.36 0.36 -18.27
N ASN A 35 8.71 1.03 -17.17
CA ASN A 35 10.07 1.09 -16.63
C ASN A 35 10.25 0.17 -15.43
N ILE A 36 9.23 0.10 -14.58
CA ILE A 36 9.20 -0.72 -13.37
C ILE A 36 7.98 -1.64 -13.44
N VAL A 37 8.18 -2.88 -13.11
CA VAL A 37 7.11 -3.87 -12.98
C VAL A 37 6.19 -3.48 -11.84
N THR A 38 4.94 -3.15 -12.15
CA THR A 38 3.89 -2.91 -11.15
C THR A 38 3.29 -4.24 -10.70
N THR A 39 2.92 -5.09 -11.68
CA THR A 39 2.39 -6.44 -11.42
C THR A 39 2.96 -7.42 -12.44
N ALA A 40 3.29 -8.63 -11.99
CA ALA A 40 3.74 -9.73 -12.84
C ALA A 40 2.71 -10.87 -12.84
N SER A 41 2.40 -11.44 -14.00
CA SER A 41 1.59 -12.66 -14.12
C SER A 41 2.29 -13.85 -13.43
N TYR A 42 1.53 -14.88 -13.08
CA TYR A 42 2.11 -16.08 -12.47
C TYR A 42 3.12 -16.77 -13.39
N GLU A 43 2.92 -16.69 -14.70
CA GLU A 43 3.88 -17.18 -15.69
C GLU A 43 5.20 -16.40 -15.65
N ALA A 44 5.14 -15.07 -15.48
CA ALA A 44 6.34 -14.25 -15.33
C ALA A 44 7.06 -14.52 -14.01
N ARG A 45 6.30 -14.72 -12.91
CA ARG A 45 6.86 -15.04 -11.58
C ARG A 45 7.70 -16.34 -11.58
N LYS A 46 7.41 -17.31 -12.46
CA LYS A 46 8.21 -18.53 -12.61
C LYS A 46 9.66 -18.27 -13.05
N TYR A 47 9.92 -17.13 -13.67
CA TYR A 47 11.26 -16.68 -14.06
C TYR A 47 11.93 -15.79 -12.99
N GLY A 48 11.33 -15.68 -11.77
CA GLY A 48 11.83 -14.82 -10.71
C GLY A 48 11.44 -13.34 -10.87
N ILE A 49 10.56 -13.01 -11.81
CA ILE A 49 10.09 -11.65 -12.05
C ILE A 49 9.05 -11.28 -11.00
N HIS A 50 9.20 -10.08 -10.41
CA HIS A 50 8.33 -9.58 -9.33
C HIS A 50 8.11 -8.07 -9.41
N SER A 51 7.13 -7.57 -8.68
CA SER A 51 6.85 -6.13 -8.55
C SER A 51 8.08 -5.36 -8.05
N ALA A 52 8.22 -4.12 -8.48
CA ALA A 52 9.35 -3.21 -8.24
C ALA A 52 10.67 -3.60 -8.94
N MET A 53 10.71 -4.67 -9.77
CA MET A 53 11.84 -4.97 -10.64
C MET A 53 11.86 -4.01 -11.84
N LYS A 54 13.04 -3.65 -12.35
CA LYS A 54 13.12 -2.94 -13.64
C LYS A 54 12.64 -3.85 -14.77
N VAL A 55 11.87 -3.31 -15.71
CA VAL A 55 11.40 -4.08 -16.87
C VAL A 55 12.56 -4.55 -17.74
N SER A 56 13.65 -3.76 -17.82
CA SER A 56 14.89 -4.18 -18.49
C SER A 56 15.46 -5.46 -17.88
N ASP A 57 15.57 -5.51 -16.54
CA ASP A 57 16.09 -6.67 -15.83
C ASP A 57 15.16 -7.88 -15.96
N ALA A 58 13.84 -7.64 -15.91
CA ALA A 58 12.84 -8.66 -16.14
C ALA A 58 12.92 -9.29 -17.55
N LYS A 59 13.20 -8.48 -18.58
CA LYS A 59 13.42 -8.98 -19.96
C LYS A 59 14.69 -9.81 -20.10
N LEU A 60 15.74 -9.52 -19.30
CA LEU A 60 16.94 -10.39 -19.27
C LEU A 60 16.62 -11.77 -18.69
N LEU A 61 15.75 -11.85 -17.67
CA LEU A 61 15.30 -13.12 -17.09
C LEU A 61 14.35 -13.89 -18.00
N CYS A 62 13.55 -13.19 -18.81
CA CYS A 62 12.59 -13.77 -19.72
C CYS A 62 12.53 -12.98 -21.03
N PRO A 63 13.34 -13.34 -22.07
CA PRO A 63 13.37 -12.60 -23.36
C PRO A 63 12.02 -12.51 -24.07
N LYS A 64 11.11 -13.46 -23.83
CA LYS A 64 9.73 -13.47 -24.38
C LYS A 64 8.71 -12.72 -23.51
N LEU A 65 9.18 -11.97 -22.51
CA LEU A 65 8.32 -11.20 -21.61
C LEU A 65 7.54 -10.13 -22.37
N ILE A 66 6.23 -10.11 -22.17
CA ILE A 66 5.34 -9.06 -22.68
C ILE A 66 5.21 -8.00 -21.59
N ALA A 67 5.52 -6.74 -21.90
CA ALA A 67 5.31 -5.61 -21.04
C ALA A 67 4.17 -4.75 -21.58
N ILE A 68 3.21 -4.42 -20.73
CA ILE A 68 2.02 -3.62 -21.05
C ILE A 68 2.05 -2.34 -20.21
N PRO A 69 1.73 -1.17 -20.81
CA PRO A 69 1.57 0.07 -20.07
C PRO A 69 0.49 -0.02 -18.98
N VAL A 70 0.60 0.82 -17.95
CA VAL A 70 -0.37 0.88 -16.85
C VAL A 70 -1.63 1.64 -17.30
N ASP A 71 -2.80 1.01 -17.24
CA ASP A 71 -4.10 1.65 -17.40
C ASP A 71 -4.77 1.88 -16.03
N LYS A 72 -4.27 2.88 -15.31
CA LYS A 72 -4.70 3.16 -13.93
C LYS A 72 -6.21 3.44 -13.82
N LYS A 73 -6.82 4.03 -14.85
CA LYS A 73 -8.26 4.35 -14.84
C LYS A 73 -9.10 3.08 -14.81
N GLU A 74 -8.76 2.12 -15.66
CA GLU A 74 -9.46 0.84 -15.73
C GLU A 74 -9.27 0.01 -14.45
N TYR A 75 -8.05 -0.02 -13.90
CA TYR A 75 -7.80 -0.77 -12.66
C TYR A 75 -8.57 -0.20 -11.48
N ILE A 76 -8.67 1.13 -11.36
CA ILE A 76 -9.49 1.78 -10.33
C ILE A 76 -10.99 1.49 -10.56
N ARG A 77 -11.47 1.47 -11.81
CA ARG A 77 -12.87 1.16 -12.12
C ARG A 77 -13.25 -0.23 -11.61
N ILE A 78 -12.45 -1.25 -11.95
CA ILE A 78 -12.68 -2.63 -11.52
C ILE A 78 -12.52 -2.77 -10.00
N SER A 79 -11.52 -2.13 -9.41
CA SER A 79 -11.36 -2.07 -7.95
C SER A 79 -12.62 -1.54 -7.26
N ASN A 80 -13.20 -0.46 -7.77
CA ASN A 80 -14.43 0.12 -7.23
C ASN A 80 -15.63 -0.83 -7.35
N GLU A 81 -15.74 -1.61 -8.41
CA GLU A 81 -16.79 -2.64 -8.54
C GLU A 81 -16.65 -3.72 -7.45
N ILE A 82 -15.41 -4.17 -7.19
CA ILE A 82 -15.12 -5.12 -6.11
C ILE A 82 -15.44 -4.49 -4.75
N HIS A 83 -14.99 -3.26 -4.50
CA HIS A 83 -15.27 -2.55 -3.25
C HIS A 83 -16.78 -2.39 -3.02
N ASN A 84 -17.54 -2.01 -4.05
CA ASN A 84 -18.99 -1.89 -3.96
C ASN A 84 -19.69 -3.22 -3.68
N LEU A 85 -19.16 -4.33 -4.21
CA LEU A 85 -19.66 -5.67 -3.88
C LEU A 85 -19.42 -5.98 -2.40
N ILE A 86 -18.23 -5.70 -1.89
CA ILE A 86 -17.85 -5.96 -0.50
C ILE A 86 -18.68 -5.12 0.47
N LEU A 87 -18.90 -3.85 0.17
CA LEU A 87 -19.71 -2.93 0.99
C LEU A 87 -21.20 -3.34 1.07
N LYS A 88 -21.68 -4.16 0.15
CA LYS A 88 -23.04 -4.78 0.27
C LYS A 88 -23.09 -5.90 1.32
N ILE A 89 -21.94 -6.46 1.70
CA ILE A 89 -21.85 -7.51 2.72
C ILE A 89 -21.75 -6.90 4.10
N THR A 90 -20.82 -5.93 4.25
CA THR A 90 -20.57 -5.23 5.52
C THR A 90 -19.84 -3.90 5.26
N ASN A 91 -20.00 -2.96 6.17
CA ASN A 91 -19.22 -1.71 6.19
C ASN A 91 -17.91 -1.84 7.00
N LYS A 92 -17.72 -2.95 7.73
CA LYS A 92 -16.50 -3.21 8.50
C LYS A 92 -15.38 -3.72 7.60
N VAL A 93 -14.92 -2.85 6.71
CA VAL A 93 -13.90 -3.16 5.68
C VAL A 93 -12.82 -2.12 5.69
N GLU A 94 -11.57 -2.55 5.65
CA GLU A 94 -10.39 -1.71 5.47
C GLU A 94 -9.77 -2.02 4.10
N PHE A 95 -9.96 -1.13 3.14
CA PHE A 95 -9.31 -1.21 1.84
C PHE A 95 -7.85 -0.72 1.96
N ILE A 96 -6.89 -1.63 1.81
CA ILE A 96 -5.45 -1.32 1.95
C ILE A 96 -4.91 -0.77 0.63
N ALA A 97 -5.25 -1.43 -0.47
CA ALA A 97 -4.86 -1.08 -1.82
C ALA A 97 -6.03 -1.28 -2.79
N THR A 98 -5.78 -1.14 -4.09
CA THR A 98 -6.80 -1.37 -5.14
C THR A 98 -7.25 -2.82 -5.24
N ASP A 99 -6.45 -3.76 -4.73
CA ASP A 99 -6.57 -5.19 -4.94
C ASP A 99 -6.61 -6.02 -3.65
N GLU A 100 -6.46 -5.41 -2.49
CA GLU A 100 -6.49 -6.12 -1.21
C GLU A 100 -7.18 -5.34 -0.09
N GLY A 101 -7.68 -6.07 0.89
CA GLY A 101 -8.30 -5.47 2.06
C GLY A 101 -8.66 -6.49 3.13
N TYR A 102 -9.02 -5.94 4.29
CA TYR A 102 -9.52 -6.73 5.43
C TYR A 102 -11.03 -6.53 5.60
N ILE A 103 -11.70 -7.59 6.01
CA ILE A 103 -13.14 -7.59 6.32
C ILE A 103 -13.30 -8.20 7.71
N ASP A 104 -13.93 -7.48 8.62
CA ASP A 104 -14.31 -8.03 9.92
C ASP A 104 -15.65 -8.76 9.78
N LEU A 105 -15.59 -10.08 9.87
CA LEU A 105 -16.73 -10.98 9.79
C LEU A 105 -17.26 -11.38 11.18
N THR A 106 -16.71 -10.81 12.25
CA THR A 106 -17.12 -11.10 13.63
C THR A 106 -18.60 -10.77 13.83
N GLY A 107 -19.38 -11.75 14.24
CA GLY A 107 -20.83 -11.64 14.41
C GLY A 107 -21.65 -11.68 13.10
N ILE A 108 -20.99 -11.71 11.94
CA ILE A 108 -21.63 -11.81 10.62
C ILE A 108 -21.62 -13.26 10.13
N VAL A 109 -20.48 -13.93 10.30
CA VAL A 109 -20.28 -15.32 9.87
C VAL A 109 -20.06 -16.19 11.10
N LYS A 110 -20.78 -17.30 11.18
CA LYS A 110 -20.54 -18.30 12.23
C LYS A 110 -19.21 -19.02 11.99
N PRO A 111 -18.48 -19.42 13.06
CA PRO A 111 -17.18 -20.08 12.92
C PRO A 111 -17.20 -21.30 11.99
N GLU A 112 -18.22 -22.15 12.05
CA GLU A 112 -18.39 -23.32 11.21
C GLU A 112 -18.59 -23.01 9.72
N ASN A 113 -18.99 -21.78 9.39
CA ASN A 113 -19.31 -21.34 8.03
C ASN A 113 -18.18 -20.55 7.35
N LYS A 114 -17.04 -20.32 8.02
CA LYS A 114 -15.91 -19.54 7.49
C LYS A 114 -15.50 -19.96 6.08
N LYS A 115 -15.30 -21.26 5.87
CA LYS A 115 -14.87 -21.82 4.58
C LYS A 115 -15.93 -21.64 3.48
N GLN A 116 -17.20 -21.89 3.82
CA GLN A 116 -18.29 -21.74 2.86
C GLN A 116 -18.47 -20.27 2.44
N PHE A 117 -18.36 -19.36 3.39
CA PHE A 117 -18.41 -17.93 3.10
C PHE A 117 -17.26 -17.50 2.16
N ALA A 118 -16.01 -17.93 2.44
CA ALA A 118 -14.86 -17.62 1.59
C ALA A 118 -15.03 -18.16 0.16
N LEU A 119 -15.58 -19.36 -0.01
CA LEU A 119 -15.88 -19.93 -1.32
C LEU A 119 -16.89 -19.07 -2.08
N LYS A 120 -18.03 -18.74 -1.47
CA LYS A 120 -19.07 -17.88 -2.09
C LYS A 120 -18.55 -16.49 -2.41
N PHE A 121 -17.73 -15.91 -1.54
CA PHE A 121 -17.10 -14.62 -1.75
C PHE A 121 -16.21 -14.61 -3.02
N LYS A 122 -15.36 -15.61 -3.17
CA LYS A 122 -14.47 -15.76 -4.35
C LYS A 122 -15.28 -16.01 -5.63
N GLU A 123 -16.30 -16.84 -5.58
CA GLU A 123 -17.20 -17.09 -6.70
C GLU A 123 -17.89 -15.80 -7.13
N ARG A 124 -18.39 -15.01 -6.19
CA ARG A 124 -19.08 -13.76 -6.48
C ARG A 124 -18.16 -12.71 -7.10
N ILE A 125 -16.90 -12.60 -6.66
CA ILE A 125 -15.89 -11.74 -7.30
C ILE A 125 -15.64 -12.21 -8.73
N LYS A 126 -15.49 -13.52 -8.93
CA LYS A 126 -15.23 -14.10 -10.25
C LYS A 126 -16.40 -13.90 -11.21
N GLU A 127 -17.63 -14.09 -10.76
CA GLU A 127 -18.84 -13.80 -11.55
C GLU A 127 -18.90 -12.33 -11.98
N LEU A 128 -18.58 -11.39 -11.06
CA LEU A 128 -18.66 -9.98 -11.31
C LEU A 128 -17.57 -9.48 -12.28
N THR A 129 -16.34 -9.96 -12.12
CA THR A 129 -15.16 -9.34 -12.76
C THR A 129 -14.40 -10.28 -13.69
N ASN A 130 -14.73 -11.57 -13.70
CA ASN A 130 -13.95 -12.65 -14.30
C ASN A 130 -12.49 -12.73 -13.77
N LEU A 131 -12.22 -12.15 -12.59
CA LEU A 131 -10.94 -12.21 -11.91
C LEU A 131 -11.00 -13.19 -10.74
N THR A 132 -9.82 -13.64 -10.32
CA THR A 132 -9.70 -14.50 -9.14
C THR A 132 -9.08 -13.74 -7.97
N CYS A 133 -9.41 -14.17 -6.76
CA CYS A 133 -8.76 -13.70 -5.54
C CYS A 133 -8.40 -14.86 -4.63
N SER A 134 -7.40 -14.65 -3.79
CA SER A 134 -7.02 -15.55 -2.71
C SER A 134 -7.52 -14.98 -1.38
N VAL A 135 -7.99 -15.86 -0.50
CA VAL A 135 -8.62 -15.48 0.77
C VAL A 135 -7.93 -16.15 1.92
N GLY A 136 -7.59 -15.36 2.94
CA GLY A 136 -7.13 -15.85 4.23
C GLY A 136 -8.10 -15.47 5.33
N ILE A 137 -8.40 -16.39 6.23
CA ILE A 137 -9.19 -16.11 7.44
C ILE A 137 -8.35 -16.44 8.66
N GLY A 138 -8.44 -15.59 9.68
CA GLY A 138 -7.76 -15.77 10.93
C GLY A 138 -8.44 -15.02 12.07
N PHE A 139 -7.85 -15.10 13.23
CA PHE A 139 -8.34 -14.48 14.47
C PHE A 139 -7.88 -13.02 14.65
N ASN A 140 -7.01 -12.51 13.75
CA ASN A 140 -6.59 -11.11 13.66
C ASN A 140 -6.08 -10.77 12.24
N LYS A 141 -5.74 -9.51 12.00
CA LYS A 141 -5.27 -9.03 10.69
C LYS A 141 -3.99 -9.73 10.24
N LEU A 142 -3.05 -9.98 11.15
CA LEU A 142 -1.79 -10.66 10.86
C LEU A 142 -2.01 -12.07 10.34
N SER A 143 -2.79 -12.87 11.08
CA SER A 143 -3.07 -14.26 10.70
C SER A 143 -3.86 -14.34 9.39
N ALA A 144 -4.84 -13.46 9.19
CA ALA A 144 -5.61 -13.39 7.94
C ALA A 144 -4.72 -13.02 6.73
N LYS A 145 -3.78 -12.06 6.89
CA LYS A 145 -2.84 -11.67 5.81
C LYS A 145 -1.93 -12.81 5.43
N ILE A 146 -1.31 -13.47 6.40
CA ILE A 146 -0.42 -14.61 6.12
C ILE A 146 -1.22 -15.75 5.49
N ALA A 147 -2.43 -16.02 5.98
CA ALA A 147 -3.30 -17.07 5.43
C ALA A 147 -3.60 -16.85 3.94
N SER A 148 -3.87 -15.60 3.52
CA SER A 148 -4.21 -15.31 2.12
C SER A 148 -3.10 -15.58 1.12
N ASP A 149 -1.83 -15.63 1.59
CA ASP A 149 -0.66 -15.87 0.74
C ASP A 149 -0.30 -17.38 0.60
N ILE A 150 -0.84 -18.25 1.46
CA ILE A 150 -0.43 -19.66 1.53
C ILE A 150 -0.76 -20.44 0.27
N ASN A 151 -1.98 -20.33 -0.20
CA ASN A 151 -2.51 -21.15 -1.32
C ASN A 151 -2.73 -20.33 -2.60
N LYS A 152 -1.96 -19.24 -2.83
CA LYS A 152 -2.03 -18.47 -4.07
C LYS A 152 -1.60 -19.28 -5.30
N PRO A 153 -2.27 -19.12 -6.46
CA PRO A 153 -3.46 -18.32 -6.72
C PRO A 153 -4.77 -19.05 -6.41
N PHE A 154 -5.85 -18.30 -6.28
CA PHE A 154 -7.22 -18.76 -6.11
C PHE A 154 -7.40 -19.69 -4.91
N GLY A 155 -6.56 -19.48 -3.87
CA GLY A 155 -6.56 -20.30 -2.67
C GLY A 155 -7.51 -19.79 -1.57
N ILE A 156 -7.69 -20.64 -0.59
CA ILE A 156 -8.27 -20.31 0.71
C ILE A 156 -7.40 -20.98 1.76
N TYR A 157 -7.10 -20.25 2.81
CA TYR A 157 -6.47 -20.81 4.00
C TYR A 157 -7.11 -20.19 5.26
N ILE A 158 -7.28 -21.00 6.31
CA ILE A 158 -7.90 -20.58 7.55
C ILE A 158 -7.01 -21.01 8.71
N PHE A 159 -6.62 -20.04 9.54
CA PHE A 159 -6.06 -20.31 10.86
C PHE A 159 -7.21 -20.32 11.87
N GLU A 160 -7.45 -21.45 12.50
CA GLU A 160 -8.55 -21.57 13.47
C GLU A 160 -8.22 -20.87 14.78
N ASN A 161 -6.94 -20.88 15.18
CA ASN A 161 -6.49 -20.31 16.43
C ASN A 161 -5.00 -19.92 16.39
N GLU A 162 -4.53 -19.34 17.50
CA GLU A 162 -3.14 -18.90 17.65
C GLU A 162 -2.14 -20.06 17.60
N LYS A 163 -2.49 -21.23 18.14
CA LYS A 163 -1.63 -22.40 18.15
C LYS A 163 -1.35 -22.90 16.73
N ASP A 164 -2.41 -23.03 15.91
CA ASP A 164 -2.28 -23.43 14.50
C ASP A 164 -1.40 -22.45 13.72
N PHE A 165 -1.57 -21.16 13.99
CA PHE A 165 -0.79 -20.09 13.37
C PHE A 165 0.69 -20.22 13.74
N ILE A 166 1.01 -20.31 15.02
CA ILE A 166 2.40 -20.43 15.51
C ILE A 166 3.05 -21.68 14.95
N GLU A 167 2.36 -22.82 14.98
CA GLU A 167 2.84 -24.08 14.44
C GLU A 167 3.21 -23.94 12.95
N TYR A 168 2.31 -23.32 12.16
CA TYR A 168 2.55 -23.11 10.74
C TYR A 168 3.74 -22.21 10.43
N ILE A 169 3.88 -21.07 11.16
CA ILE A 169 4.89 -20.06 10.82
C ILE A 169 6.27 -20.39 11.40
N SER A 170 6.38 -21.19 12.47
CA SER A 170 7.60 -21.40 13.25
C SER A 170 8.81 -21.80 12.40
N ASP A 171 8.65 -22.70 11.46
CA ASP A 171 9.70 -23.18 10.56
C ASP A 171 9.81 -22.38 9.24
N LYS A 172 9.04 -21.33 9.09
CA LYS A 172 9.12 -20.46 7.92
C LYS A 172 10.25 -19.44 8.07
N LYS A 173 10.76 -18.98 6.91
CA LYS A 173 11.73 -17.88 6.88
C LYS A 173 11.13 -16.65 7.55
N ILE A 174 11.94 -15.92 8.31
CA ILE A 174 11.51 -14.72 9.06
C ILE A 174 10.83 -13.64 8.18
N LYS A 175 11.10 -13.65 6.88
CA LYS A 175 10.46 -12.76 5.90
C LYS A 175 8.95 -12.97 5.72
N ILE A 176 8.38 -14.07 6.25
CA ILE A 176 6.92 -14.28 6.25
C ILE A 176 6.21 -13.25 7.12
N ILE A 177 6.92 -12.68 8.09
CA ILE A 177 6.34 -11.68 9.01
C ILE A 177 6.23 -10.33 8.28
N PRO A 178 5.01 -9.75 8.18
CA PRO A 178 4.82 -8.41 7.65
C PRO A 178 5.69 -7.37 8.36
N GLY A 179 6.31 -6.48 7.58
CA GLY A 179 7.30 -5.51 8.11
C GLY A 179 8.75 -6.02 8.12
N VAL A 180 9.00 -7.33 7.93
CA VAL A 180 10.35 -7.87 7.76
C VAL A 180 10.73 -7.86 6.27
N GLY A 181 10.97 -6.66 5.73
CA GLY A 181 11.45 -6.47 4.37
C GLY A 181 12.93 -6.84 4.18
N ARG A 182 13.44 -6.65 2.95
CA ARG A 182 14.81 -7.02 2.57
C ARG A 182 15.87 -6.48 3.54
N LYS A 183 15.87 -5.17 3.82
CA LYS A 183 16.88 -4.54 4.70
C LYS A 183 16.84 -5.10 6.13
N PHE A 184 15.65 -5.24 6.71
CA PHE A 184 15.54 -5.75 8.07
C PHE A 184 15.89 -7.25 8.14
N SER A 185 15.53 -8.03 7.14
CA SER A 185 15.92 -9.45 7.10
C SER A 185 17.43 -9.66 7.00
N GLU A 186 18.18 -8.77 6.33
CA GLU A 186 19.66 -8.83 6.33
C GLU A 186 20.24 -8.55 7.72
N ILE A 187 19.69 -7.55 8.45
CA ILE A 187 20.08 -7.29 9.84
C ILE A 187 19.82 -8.51 10.72
N LEU A 188 18.64 -9.13 10.60
CA LEU A 188 18.28 -10.33 11.37
C LEU A 188 19.20 -11.53 11.07
N LYS A 189 19.63 -11.69 9.82
CA LYS A 189 20.58 -12.73 9.43
C LYS A 189 21.94 -12.57 10.13
N HIS A 190 22.46 -11.34 10.26
CA HIS A 190 23.68 -11.08 11.03
C HIS A 190 23.55 -11.54 12.48
N ASP A 191 22.34 -11.48 13.03
CA ASP A 191 22.03 -11.93 14.38
C ASP A 191 21.65 -13.43 14.44
N LYS A 192 21.86 -14.17 13.35
CA LYS A 192 21.53 -15.61 13.22
C LYS A 192 20.05 -15.91 13.41
N ILE A 193 19.17 -14.96 13.04
CA ILE A 193 17.72 -15.10 13.01
C ILE A 193 17.30 -15.32 11.55
N PHE A 194 17.02 -16.56 11.18
CA PHE A 194 16.64 -16.97 9.82
C PHE A 194 15.18 -17.38 9.76
N LEU A 195 14.70 -18.08 10.78
CA LEU A 195 13.36 -18.63 10.90
C LEU A 195 12.58 -17.89 11.99
N VAL A 196 11.28 -17.99 11.92
CA VAL A 196 10.38 -17.39 12.92
C VAL A 196 10.70 -17.92 14.32
N LYS A 197 10.92 -19.23 14.47
CA LYS A 197 11.24 -19.85 15.75
C LYS A 197 12.51 -19.32 16.40
N ASP A 198 13.47 -18.79 15.64
CA ASP A 198 14.70 -18.24 16.19
C ASP A 198 14.45 -17.00 17.09
N VAL A 199 13.29 -16.36 16.93
CA VAL A 199 12.91 -15.17 17.72
C VAL A 199 12.37 -15.52 19.10
N PHE A 200 11.78 -16.72 19.30
CA PHE A 200 11.10 -17.07 20.56
C PHE A 200 11.99 -17.00 21.80
N LYS A 201 13.31 -17.22 21.64
CA LYS A 201 14.29 -17.16 22.75
C LYS A 201 14.57 -15.73 23.25
N TYR A 202 14.13 -14.70 22.51
CA TYR A 202 14.41 -13.30 22.88
C TYR A 202 13.22 -12.68 23.59
N SER A 203 13.50 -11.89 24.63
CA SER A 203 12.49 -11.07 25.32
C SER A 203 12.10 -9.85 24.46
N LEU A 204 10.95 -9.25 24.78
CA LEU A 204 10.50 -8.00 24.17
C LEU A 204 11.55 -6.90 24.37
N ASP A 205 12.02 -6.71 25.60
CA ASP A 205 13.01 -5.67 25.94
C ASP A 205 14.31 -5.81 25.14
N TYR A 206 14.78 -7.05 24.96
CA TYR A 206 15.97 -7.31 24.13
C TYR A 206 15.75 -6.86 22.70
N LEU A 207 14.62 -7.25 22.08
CA LEU A 207 14.31 -6.93 20.69
C LEU A 207 14.09 -5.42 20.49
N VAL A 208 13.41 -4.77 21.44
CA VAL A 208 13.19 -3.31 21.42
C VAL A 208 14.52 -2.56 21.55
N LYS A 209 15.37 -2.95 22.49
CA LYS A 209 16.70 -2.34 22.67
C LYS A 209 17.57 -2.47 21.43
N LYS A 210 17.49 -3.64 20.75
CA LYS A 210 18.36 -3.95 19.61
C LYS A 210 17.89 -3.37 18.29
N TYR A 211 16.60 -3.40 18.00
CA TYR A 211 16.05 -3.04 16.68
C TYR A 211 15.19 -1.75 16.70
N GLY A 212 15.05 -1.13 17.87
CA GLY A 212 14.17 0.01 18.10
C GLY A 212 12.73 -0.43 18.43
N LYS A 213 11.97 0.46 19.06
CA LYS A 213 10.63 0.18 19.60
C LYS A 213 9.72 -0.47 18.54
N SER A 214 9.48 0.21 17.45
CA SER A 214 8.52 -0.24 16.42
C SER A 214 8.88 -1.62 15.83
N ARG A 215 10.15 -1.85 15.45
CA ARG A 215 10.57 -3.12 14.86
C ARG A 215 10.64 -4.25 15.87
N GLY A 216 11.13 -3.95 17.09
CA GLY A 216 11.26 -4.95 18.17
C GLY A 216 9.90 -5.44 18.64
N GLU A 217 8.94 -4.51 18.88
CA GLU A 217 7.57 -4.85 19.26
C GLU A 217 6.86 -5.65 18.15
N ASN A 218 6.92 -5.15 16.90
CA ASN A 218 6.30 -5.85 15.77
C ASN A 218 6.86 -7.29 15.63
N LEU A 219 8.18 -7.46 15.69
CA LEU A 219 8.80 -8.76 15.57
C LEU A 219 8.39 -9.71 16.72
N TYR A 220 8.43 -9.22 17.96
CA TYR A 220 8.06 -10.00 19.14
C TYR A 220 6.61 -10.46 19.10
N CYS A 221 5.70 -9.53 18.82
CA CYS A 221 4.26 -9.80 18.77
C CYS A 221 3.90 -10.69 17.58
N SER A 222 4.39 -10.37 16.39
CA SER A 222 3.99 -11.07 15.17
C SER A 222 4.38 -12.54 15.16
N VAL A 223 5.57 -12.90 15.65
CA VAL A 223 5.96 -14.32 15.73
C VAL A 223 5.14 -15.11 16.73
N ARG A 224 4.48 -14.45 17.67
CA ARG A 224 3.58 -15.04 18.68
C ARG A 224 2.10 -14.93 18.31
N GLY A 225 1.78 -14.52 17.09
CA GLY A 225 0.40 -14.36 16.64
C GLY A 225 -0.34 -13.18 17.30
N ILE A 226 0.36 -12.31 18.03
CA ILE A 226 -0.23 -11.18 18.74
C ILE A 226 -0.37 -10.01 17.77
N ASN A 227 -1.60 -9.60 17.50
CA ASN A 227 -1.92 -8.39 16.75
C ASN A 227 -3.25 -7.84 17.25
N HIS A 228 -3.22 -6.62 17.76
CA HIS A 228 -4.37 -5.93 18.35
C HIS A 228 -5.03 -4.95 17.38
N ASP A 229 -4.48 -4.81 16.16
CA ASP A 229 -5.03 -3.89 15.17
C ASP A 229 -6.47 -4.26 14.83
N GLU A 230 -7.33 -3.28 14.82
CA GLU A 230 -8.70 -3.43 14.35
C GLU A 230 -8.80 -3.18 12.83
N VAL A 231 -9.89 -3.60 12.24
CA VAL A 231 -10.21 -3.27 10.85
C VAL A 231 -10.69 -1.82 10.84
N GLU A 232 -9.89 -0.92 10.23
CA GLU A 232 -10.15 0.52 10.17
C GLU A 232 -11.08 0.84 8.98
N TYR A 233 -12.38 0.83 9.20
CA TYR A 233 -13.38 1.12 8.16
C TYR A 233 -13.65 2.63 7.97
N GLU A 234 -13.25 3.47 8.91
CA GLU A 234 -13.28 4.94 8.81
C GLU A 234 -11.86 5.50 8.83
N ARG A 235 -11.21 5.50 7.67
CA ARG A 235 -9.84 5.99 7.58
C ARG A 235 -9.82 7.51 7.47
N GLU A 236 -9.15 8.16 8.40
CA GLU A 236 -8.91 9.60 8.32
C GLU A 236 -7.86 9.92 7.24
N ILE A 237 -8.12 10.98 6.48
CA ILE A 237 -7.15 11.51 5.52
C ILE A 237 -6.16 12.37 6.28
N HIS A 238 -4.92 11.91 6.40
CA HIS A 238 -3.85 12.66 7.07
C HIS A 238 -3.11 13.58 6.10
N SER A 239 -2.99 13.17 4.84
CA SER A 239 -2.34 13.95 3.78
C SER A 239 -2.91 13.62 2.40
N ILE A 240 -2.83 14.58 1.49
CA ILE A 240 -3.13 14.41 0.06
C ILE A 240 -1.90 14.84 -0.72
N GLY A 241 -1.30 13.93 -1.47
CA GLY A 241 -0.10 14.24 -2.25
C GLY A 241 -0.02 13.44 -3.54
N ASN A 242 0.79 13.94 -4.46
CA ASN A 242 1.19 13.25 -5.67
C ASN A 242 2.67 13.45 -5.92
N GLU A 243 3.29 12.42 -6.45
CA GLU A 243 4.66 12.46 -6.97
C GLU A 243 4.65 12.01 -8.43
N GLU A 244 5.45 12.68 -9.25
CA GLU A 244 5.71 12.28 -10.63
C GLU A 244 7.19 12.00 -10.81
N THR A 245 7.50 10.86 -11.42
CA THR A 245 8.86 10.49 -11.80
C THR A 245 8.99 10.61 -13.31
N TYR A 246 9.84 11.50 -13.76
CA TYR A 246 10.02 11.80 -15.17
C TYR A 246 10.96 10.80 -15.82
N SER A 247 10.57 10.30 -17.00
CA SER A 247 11.41 9.43 -17.82
C SER A 247 12.61 10.19 -18.40
N ILE A 248 12.40 11.48 -18.75
CA ILE A 248 13.41 12.45 -19.10
C ILE A 248 13.47 13.45 -17.95
N PRO A 249 14.62 13.57 -17.23
CA PRO A 249 14.73 14.50 -16.11
C PRO A 249 14.49 15.95 -16.53
N LEU A 250 13.94 16.76 -15.63
CA LEU A 250 13.72 18.19 -15.85
C LEU A 250 15.05 18.92 -15.73
N GLN A 251 15.42 19.70 -16.74
CA GLN A 251 16.70 20.36 -16.84
C GLN A 251 16.59 21.89 -16.67
N THR A 252 15.41 22.44 -16.95
CA THR A 252 15.21 23.91 -16.94
C THR A 252 14.17 24.32 -15.90
N THR A 253 14.31 25.56 -15.41
CA THR A 253 13.31 26.15 -14.50
C THR A 253 11.92 26.19 -15.14
N SER A 254 11.83 26.48 -16.43
CA SER A 254 10.55 26.51 -17.16
C SER A 254 9.87 25.14 -17.21
N GLU A 255 10.63 24.04 -17.40
CA GLU A 255 10.08 22.68 -17.33
C GLU A 255 9.60 22.36 -15.92
N LEU A 256 10.40 22.71 -14.91
CA LEU A 256 10.05 22.50 -13.51
C LEU A 256 8.77 23.25 -13.13
N GLU A 257 8.62 24.50 -13.51
CA GLU A 257 7.42 25.31 -13.24
C GLU A 257 6.19 24.73 -13.95
N ARG A 258 6.32 24.31 -15.20
CA ARG A 258 5.23 23.68 -15.94
C ARG A 258 4.74 22.41 -15.25
N GLU A 259 5.65 21.53 -14.88
CA GLU A 259 5.33 20.26 -14.21
C GLU A 259 4.80 20.53 -12.79
N PHE A 260 5.33 21.51 -12.08
CA PHE A 260 4.81 21.94 -10.79
C PHE A 260 3.36 22.39 -10.89
N ASN A 261 3.03 23.25 -11.87
CA ASN A 261 1.67 23.73 -12.10
C ASN A 261 0.70 22.58 -12.36
N SER A 262 1.08 21.65 -13.22
CA SER A 262 0.27 20.47 -13.53
C SER A 262 0.05 19.59 -12.29
N LEU A 263 1.10 19.31 -11.54
CA LEU A 263 1.06 18.49 -10.34
C LEU A 263 0.28 19.16 -9.21
N PHE A 264 0.44 20.50 -9.05
CA PHE A 264 -0.32 21.29 -8.10
C PHE A 264 -1.81 21.21 -8.39
N GLU A 265 -2.21 21.49 -9.64
CA GLU A 265 -3.62 21.48 -10.03
C GLU A 265 -4.25 20.10 -9.76
N TYR A 266 -3.58 19.04 -10.17
CA TYR A 266 -4.06 17.67 -9.94
C TYR A 266 -4.21 17.35 -8.44
N THR A 267 -3.22 17.76 -7.63
CA THR A 267 -3.23 17.51 -6.17
C THR A 267 -4.29 18.35 -5.47
N TYR A 268 -4.45 19.62 -5.91
CA TYR A 268 -5.46 20.54 -5.40
C TYR A 268 -6.88 20.06 -5.68
N GLN A 269 -7.16 19.55 -6.88
CA GLN A 269 -8.47 18.97 -7.20
C GLN A 269 -8.83 17.81 -6.26
N ARG A 270 -7.85 17.02 -5.84
CA ARG A 270 -8.06 15.97 -4.84
C ARG A 270 -8.37 16.53 -3.46
N LEU A 271 -7.76 17.65 -3.06
CA LEU A 271 -8.08 18.35 -1.81
C LEU A 271 -9.55 18.80 -1.80
N ILE A 272 -9.98 19.44 -2.89
CA ILE A 272 -11.35 19.94 -3.05
C ILE A 272 -12.36 18.79 -3.08
N LYS A 273 -12.10 17.75 -3.86
CA LYS A 273 -12.96 16.57 -3.95
C LYS A 273 -13.22 15.90 -2.60
N ASN A 274 -12.24 15.89 -1.71
CA ASN A 274 -12.38 15.34 -0.36
C ASN A 274 -12.97 16.34 0.64
N ASN A 275 -13.25 17.57 0.22
CA ASN A 275 -13.80 18.68 1.02
C ASN A 275 -13.04 18.87 2.35
N VAL A 276 -11.72 18.93 2.28
CA VAL A 276 -10.83 19.09 3.43
C VAL A 276 -9.94 20.32 3.31
N PHE A 277 -9.35 20.73 4.43
CA PHE A 277 -8.44 21.87 4.54
C PHE A 277 -7.05 21.37 4.89
N SER A 278 -6.01 22.03 4.36
CA SER A 278 -4.62 21.72 4.68
C SER A 278 -4.03 22.77 5.62
N GLN A 279 -3.28 22.33 6.63
CA GLN A 279 -2.51 23.22 7.53
C GLN A 279 -1.00 23.04 7.36
N SER A 280 -0.54 22.14 6.50
CA SER A 280 0.87 22.07 6.10
C SER A 280 1.00 21.76 4.62
N ILE A 281 2.06 22.27 4.03
CA ILE A 281 2.40 22.06 2.63
C ILE A 281 3.83 21.51 2.53
N THR A 282 4.07 20.70 1.52
CA THR A 282 5.37 20.07 1.32
C THR A 282 5.67 19.98 -0.16
N VAL A 283 6.88 20.36 -0.54
CA VAL A 283 7.46 20.11 -1.86
C VAL A 283 8.65 19.18 -1.70
N LYS A 284 8.72 18.18 -2.55
CA LYS A 284 9.77 17.18 -2.59
C LYS A 284 10.40 17.13 -3.98
N ILE A 285 11.70 17.16 -4.04
CA ILE A 285 12.47 16.93 -5.26
C ILE A 285 13.43 15.76 -5.07
N ARG A 286 13.67 15.04 -6.16
CA ARG A 286 14.72 14.03 -6.22
C ARG A 286 15.53 14.22 -7.48
N TYR A 287 16.83 14.31 -7.34
CA TYR A 287 17.77 14.43 -8.44
C TYR A 287 18.05 13.09 -9.15
N THR A 288 18.69 13.14 -10.31
CA THR A 288 19.15 11.95 -11.03
C THR A 288 20.14 11.13 -10.23
N SER A 289 20.92 11.77 -9.36
CA SER A 289 21.79 11.13 -8.35
C SER A 289 21.05 10.38 -7.24
N PHE A 290 19.70 10.35 -7.25
CA PHE A 290 18.81 9.80 -6.22
C PHE A 290 18.86 10.51 -4.86
N LYS A 291 19.60 11.61 -4.72
CA LYS A 291 19.48 12.48 -3.55
C LYS A 291 18.08 13.09 -3.52
N THR A 292 17.44 13.04 -2.36
CA THR A 292 16.07 13.53 -2.17
C THR A 292 16.05 14.63 -1.13
N TYR A 293 15.41 15.73 -1.48
CA TYR A 293 15.20 16.87 -0.60
C TYR A 293 13.70 17.12 -0.45
N THR A 294 13.32 17.50 0.75
CA THR A 294 11.92 17.79 1.10
C THR A 294 11.87 19.06 1.94
N LYS A 295 11.09 20.03 1.51
CA LYS A 295 10.83 21.25 2.27
C LYS A 295 9.35 21.33 2.62
N SER A 296 9.08 21.64 3.89
CA SER A 296 7.71 21.71 4.42
C SER A 296 7.50 23.03 5.16
N LYS A 297 6.29 23.57 5.07
CA LYS A 297 5.86 24.77 5.78
C LYS A 297 4.54 24.50 6.49
N LYS A 298 4.47 24.79 7.79
CA LYS A 298 3.23 24.79 8.53
C LYS A 298 2.55 26.14 8.35
N LEU A 299 1.27 26.11 7.98
CA LEU A 299 0.48 27.31 7.74
C LEU A 299 -0.12 27.80 9.07
N LYS A 300 -0.35 29.10 9.20
CA LYS A 300 -0.95 29.70 10.39
C LYS A 300 -2.36 29.17 10.67
N PHE A 301 -3.10 28.85 9.62
CA PHE A 301 -4.47 28.29 9.70
C PHE A 301 -4.69 27.25 8.61
N ALA A 302 -5.64 26.35 8.85
CA ALA A 302 -6.05 25.38 7.85
C ALA A 302 -6.82 26.09 6.73
N THR A 303 -6.48 25.83 5.48
CA THR A 303 -7.07 26.49 4.31
C THR A 303 -7.23 25.57 3.13
N LYS A 304 -8.11 25.92 2.21
CA LYS A 304 -8.23 25.37 0.86
C LYS A 304 -8.26 26.47 -0.20
N ASP A 305 -7.80 27.68 0.17
CA ASP A 305 -7.63 28.79 -0.76
C ASP A 305 -6.54 28.42 -1.77
N LYS A 306 -6.90 28.42 -3.05
CA LYS A 306 -6.04 27.96 -4.13
C LYS A 306 -4.81 28.83 -4.32
N ASP A 307 -5.04 30.14 -4.42
CA ASP A 307 -3.99 31.09 -4.73
C ASP A 307 -2.98 31.20 -3.59
N PHE A 308 -3.50 31.19 -2.35
CA PHE A 308 -2.65 31.16 -1.17
C PHE A 308 -1.78 29.91 -1.13
N LEU A 309 -2.38 28.71 -1.27
CA LEU A 309 -1.64 27.44 -1.25
C LEU A 309 -0.63 27.35 -2.39
N TYR A 310 -0.99 27.84 -3.58
CA TYR A 310 -0.11 27.84 -4.74
C TYR A 310 1.12 28.72 -4.50
N ASN A 311 0.91 29.97 -4.07
CA ASN A 311 2.02 30.91 -3.81
C ASN A 311 2.97 30.41 -2.73
N GLU A 312 2.42 29.89 -1.63
CA GLU A 312 3.21 29.31 -0.54
C GLU A 312 4.05 28.10 -0.99
N MET A 313 3.48 27.24 -1.84
CA MET A 313 4.21 26.10 -2.42
C MET A 313 5.25 26.52 -3.45
N LEU A 314 4.96 27.54 -4.24
CA LEU A 314 5.92 28.08 -5.21
C LEU A 314 7.13 28.72 -4.51
N GLU A 315 6.91 29.42 -3.39
CA GLU A 315 8.01 29.90 -2.53
C GLU A 315 8.88 28.75 -2.04
N LEU A 316 8.27 27.63 -1.60
CA LEU A 316 9.04 26.45 -1.20
C LEU A 316 9.83 25.87 -2.36
N LEU A 317 9.23 25.76 -3.56
CA LEU A 317 9.92 25.28 -4.75
C LEU A 317 11.12 26.15 -5.08
N ASN A 318 10.93 27.47 -5.13
CA ASN A 318 11.99 28.44 -5.46
C ASN A 318 13.10 28.51 -4.40
N SER A 319 12.86 28.01 -3.20
CA SER A 319 13.88 27.96 -2.15
C SER A 319 14.89 26.82 -2.33
N PHE A 320 14.63 25.83 -3.21
CA PHE A 320 15.62 24.79 -3.49
C PHE A 320 16.78 25.34 -4.33
N GLU A 321 17.98 25.01 -3.94
CA GLU A 321 19.15 25.15 -4.77
C GLU A 321 19.19 23.97 -5.74
N LEU A 322 19.09 24.26 -7.04
CA LEU A 322 19.05 23.20 -8.07
C LEU A 322 20.49 22.85 -8.47
N GLU A 323 21.00 21.78 -7.87
CA GLU A 323 22.40 21.30 -8.07
C GLU A 323 22.51 20.27 -9.21
N ASP A 324 21.41 19.66 -9.63
CA ASP A 324 21.37 18.54 -10.59
C ASP A 324 19.98 18.48 -11.25
N GLU A 325 19.85 17.74 -12.34
CA GLU A 325 18.59 17.52 -13.02
C GLU A 325 17.56 16.83 -12.11
N ILE A 326 16.30 17.25 -12.19
CA ILE A 326 15.21 16.76 -11.34
C ILE A 326 14.56 15.53 -11.99
N ARG A 327 14.71 14.39 -11.34
CA ARG A 327 14.09 13.13 -11.70
C ARG A 327 12.65 12.99 -11.18
N LEU A 328 12.35 13.56 -10.02
CA LEU A 328 11.03 13.45 -9.39
C LEU A 328 10.66 14.76 -8.72
N LEU A 329 9.41 15.16 -8.93
CA LEU A 329 8.74 16.24 -8.21
C LEU A 329 7.55 15.68 -7.44
N GLY A 330 7.36 16.15 -6.20
CA GLY A 330 6.23 15.76 -5.35
C GLY A 330 5.62 16.96 -4.63
N ILE A 331 4.30 16.96 -4.50
CA ILE A 331 3.52 17.99 -3.80
C ILE A 331 2.58 17.31 -2.82
N TYR A 332 2.50 17.86 -1.59
CA TYR A 332 1.65 17.31 -0.54
C TYR A 332 0.96 18.42 0.25
N PHE A 333 -0.30 18.21 0.52
CA PHE A 333 -1.12 18.88 1.52
C PHE A 333 -1.19 17.97 2.74
N GLY A 334 -0.73 18.45 3.88
CA GLY A 334 -0.67 17.71 5.14
C GLY A 334 -1.46 18.40 6.25
N ASP A 335 -1.40 17.81 7.45
CA ASP A 335 -2.18 18.28 8.60
C ASP A 335 -3.64 18.56 8.22
N ILE A 336 -4.28 17.56 7.59
CA ILE A 336 -5.61 17.69 7.02
C ILE A 336 -6.66 17.88 8.11
N LYS A 337 -7.58 18.84 7.90
CA LYS A 337 -8.71 19.16 8.77
C LYS A 337 -10.03 19.03 8.01
N ARG A 338 -11.05 18.48 8.63
CA ARG A 338 -12.41 18.39 8.06
C ARG A 338 -13.20 19.69 8.21
N SER A 339 -12.82 20.56 9.12
CA SER A 339 -13.44 21.87 9.34
C SER A 339 -12.38 22.94 9.56
N ARG A 340 -12.70 24.17 9.22
CA ARG A 340 -11.89 25.34 9.53
C ARG A 340 -12.19 25.76 11.00
N LEU A 341 -11.60 25.09 11.95
CA LEU A 341 -11.64 25.56 13.34
C LEU A 341 -10.66 26.73 13.45
N VAL A 342 -11.18 27.94 13.56
CA VAL A 342 -10.42 29.11 13.98
C VAL A 342 -10.55 29.17 15.50
N GLN A 343 -9.44 29.02 16.21
CA GLN A 343 -9.39 29.28 17.64
C GLN A 343 -9.58 30.79 17.83
N LEU A 344 -10.77 31.20 18.26
CA LEU A 344 -11.01 32.57 18.67
C LEU A 344 -10.21 32.78 19.95
N THR A 345 -9.14 33.56 19.89
CA THR A 345 -8.52 34.15 21.07
C THR A 345 -9.51 35.20 21.60
N LEU A 346 -10.13 34.91 22.72
CA LEU A 346 -10.79 35.95 23.49
C LEU A 346 -9.69 36.91 23.93
N ASN A 347 -9.66 38.09 23.32
CA ASN A 347 -8.83 39.18 23.84
C ASN A 347 -9.23 39.42 25.26
N LYS A 348 -8.30 39.28 26.18
CA LYS A 348 -8.42 39.63 27.57
C LYS A 348 -8.33 41.17 27.80
N ASP A 349 -9.06 41.93 26.99
CA ASP A 349 -9.22 43.37 27.16
C ASP A 349 -10.71 43.68 27.15
N LEU A 350 -11.31 43.39 28.27
CA LEU A 350 -12.55 43.98 28.81
C LEU A 350 -12.37 44.24 30.30
#